data_bc89a6a03d41310923e973d884268a80
#
_entry.id   bc89a6a03d41310923e973d884268a80
#
_cell.length_a   1.000
_cell.length_b   1.000
_cell.length_c   1.000
_cell.angle_alpha   90.00
_cell.angle_beta   90.00
_cell.angle_gamma   90.00
#
_symmetry.space_group_name_H-M   'P 1'
#
loop_
_entity.id
_entity.type
_entity.pdbx_description
1 polymer ?
#
loop_
_entity_poly.entity_id
_entity_poly.type
_entity_poly.pdbx_seq_one_letter_code
_entity_poly.pdbx_strand_id
1 'polypeptide(L)'
;RGFRRLYINTLKALYMAIKGYIDQRLSRHASALTYRTFLSIVPMLALIVAFAKGFGFQDTIYDFLMTYMPGHQNELDTMMGFVENYLGQVQGGLFLGVGLVLFLYKTFNVIWGVPRGRSIGRKLTDYITMVVLLPILMTLSSGMTVMMATIKNTWFNDYIFFTPVWEFMLKLFPYVILIFMFAGIFMALPNTRVKFLPALISGAIAGSAFQILQALYVSGILWISKYNAIYGGFAAIPLLLLWLQVVWSITLFSAKLCFSIQNVVNFTYAKDATNVSPRYSDFLTVLVMAHIVQRFLDHTEPEPHDIPSLSEACHLPINQTSEIITKLLEEELIIE
;
A
#
# COMPACT_ATOMS: atom_id res chain seq x y z
N ARG A 1 -14.55 7.92 -31.48
CA ARG A 1 -13.37 8.73 -31.04
C ARG A 1 -13.06 8.52 -29.54
N GLY A 2 -14.02 8.38 -28.64
CA GLY A 2 -13.79 8.19 -27.19
C GLY A 2 -13.04 6.91 -26.83
N PHE A 3 -13.42 5.76 -27.42
CA PHE A 3 -12.81 4.46 -27.15
C PHE A 3 -11.33 4.40 -27.54
N ARG A 4 -10.97 4.98 -28.69
CA ARG A 4 -9.56 5.08 -29.13
C ARG A 4 -8.72 5.94 -28.18
N ARG A 5 -9.27 7.01 -27.64
CA ARG A 5 -8.61 7.87 -26.68
C ARG A 5 -8.38 7.15 -25.33
N LEU A 6 -9.39 6.42 -24.87
CA LEU A 6 -9.29 5.60 -23.66
C LEU A 6 -8.20 4.53 -23.80
N TYR A 7 -8.19 3.79 -24.89
CA TYR A 7 -7.17 2.77 -25.19
C TYR A 7 -5.75 3.34 -25.23
N ILE A 8 -5.56 4.47 -25.90
CA ILE A 8 -4.25 5.15 -25.95
C ILE A 8 -3.81 5.60 -24.55
N ASN A 9 -4.72 6.14 -23.74
CA ASN A 9 -4.40 6.59 -22.38
C ASN A 9 -4.05 5.42 -21.46
N THR A 10 -4.72 4.27 -21.56
CA THR A 10 -4.37 3.08 -20.77
C THR A 10 -2.99 2.54 -21.15
N LEU A 11 -2.65 2.48 -22.43
CA LEU A 11 -1.30 2.07 -22.88
C LEU A 11 -0.22 3.05 -22.40
N LYS A 12 -0.48 4.35 -22.48
CA LYS A 12 0.43 5.39 -21.97
C LYS A 12 0.63 5.25 -20.45
N ALA A 13 -0.44 5.07 -19.70
CA ALA A 13 -0.36 4.90 -18.24
C ALA A 13 0.43 3.64 -17.86
N LEU A 14 0.23 2.53 -18.57
CA LEU A 14 0.99 1.30 -18.34
C LEU A 14 2.47 1.47 -18.68
N TYR A 15 2.79 2.11 -19.80
CA TYR A 15 4.17 2.42 -20.18
C TYR A 15 4.87 3.30 -19.13
N MET A 16 4.18 4.36 -18.66
CA MET A 16 4.68 5.22 -17.58
C MET A 16 4.91 4.45 -16.28
N ALA A 17 4.00 3.54 -15.93
CA ALA A 17 4.12 2.73 -14.73
C ALA A 17 5.34 1.81 -14.80
N ILE A 18 5.53 1.10 -15.92
CA ILE A 18 6.67 0.20 -16.13
C ILE A 18 7.98 0.99 -16.14
N LYS A 19 8.06 2.04 -16.96
CA LYS A 19 9.25 2.89 -17.04
C LYS A 19 9.57 3.51 -15.68
N GLY A 20 8.59 4.11 -15.01
CA GLY A 20 8.78 4.72 -13.69
C GLY A 20 9.15 3.71 -12.60
N TYR A 21 8.66 2.46 -12.68
CA TYR A 21 9.07 1.39 -11.76
C TYR A 21 10.56 1.06 -11.91
N ILE A 22 11.06 1.04 -13.15
CA ILE A 22 12.48 0.77 -13.46
C ILE A 22 13.34 1.98 -13.09
N ASP A 23 13.00 3.18 -13.56
CA ASP A 23 13.78 4.41 -13.39
C ASP A 23 13.92 4.80 -11.90
N GLN A 24 12.82 4.69 -11.13
CA GLN A 24 12.82 4.94 -9.69
C GLN A 24 13.35 3.74 -8.88
N ARG A 25 13.78 2.67 -9.55
CA ARG A 25 14.34 1.46 -8.92
C ARG A 25 13.45 0.89 -7.82
N LEU A 26 12.13 0.87 -8.05
CA LEU A 26 11.14 0.47 -7.03
C LEU A 26 11.32 -0.98 -6.57
N SER A 27 11.94 -1.84 -7.37
CA SER A 27 12.33 -3.19 -6.94
C SER A 27 13.27 -3.18 -5.73
N ARG A 28 14.21 -2.23 -5.65
CA ARG A 28 15.10 -2.07 -4.47
C ARG A 28 14.32 -1.61 -3.25
N HIS A 29 13.34 -0.74 -3.43
CA HIS A 29 12.44 -0.32 -2.35
C HIS A 29 11.59 -1.50 -1.86
N ALA A 30 11.10 -2.35 -2.77
CA ALA A 30 10.38 -3.57 -2.41
C ALA A 30 11.25 -4.51 -1.55
N SER A 31 12.52 -4.72 -1.94
CA SER A 31 13.45 -5.55 -1.14
C SER A 31 13.72 -4.96 0.25
N ALA A 32 13.92 -3.64 0.33
CA ALA A 32 14.11 -2.97 1.62
C ALA A 32 12.86 -3.05 2.50
N LEU A 33 11.66 -2.95 1.91
CA LEU A 33 10.39 -3.13 2.61
C LEU A 33 10.22 -4.57 3.10
N THR A 34 10.54 -5.55 2.26
CA THR A 34 10.51 -6.97 2.63
C THR A 34 11.36 -7.25 3.87
N TYR A 35 12.60 -6.80 3.87
CA TYR A 35 13.50 -6.98 5.00
C TYR A 35 12.97 -6.28 6.26
N ARG A 36 12.52 -5.03 6.15
CA ARG A 36 11.96 -4.28 7.27
C ARG A 36 10.68 -4.91 7.80
N THR A 37 9.79 -5.38 6.91
CA THR A 37 8.57 -6.09 7.30
C THR A 37 8.91 -7.37 8.05
N PHE A 38 9.83 -8.16 7.53
CA PHE A 38 10.25 -9.39 8.17
C PHE A 38 10.78 -9.15 9.59
N LEU A 39 11.66 -8.15 9.77
CA LEU A 39 12.15 -7.78 11.11
C LEU A 39 11.06 -7.23 12.02
N SER A 40 10.01 -6.63 11.47
CA SER A 40 8.90 -6.03 12.23
C SER A 40 7.81 -7.04 12.61
N ILE A 41 7.79 -8.26 12.04
CA ILE A 41 6.73 -9.25 12.30
C ILE A 41 6.63 -9.55 13.80
N VAL A 42 7.75 -9.87 14.44
CA VAL A 42 7.75 -10.23 15.87
C VAL A 42 7.30 -9.08 16.76
N PRO A 43 7.86 -7.84 16.63
CA PRO A 43 7.36 -6.69 17.37
C PRO A 43 5.89 -6.35 17.11
N MET A 44 5.41 -6.49 15.87
CA MET A 44 4.00 -6.23 15.55
C MET A 44 3.07 -7.26 16.21
N LEU A 45 3.43 -8.54 16.20
CA LEU A 45 2.68 -9.58 16.90
C LEU A 45 2.62 -9.30 18.40
N ALA A 46 3.76 -8.91 18.99
CA ALA A 46 3.80 -8.52 20.42
C ALA A 46 2.87 -7.35 20.72
N LEU A 47 2.81 -6.32 19.84
CA LEU A 47 1.88 -5.21 19.99
C LEU A 47 0.41 -5.65 19.89
N ILE A 48 0.07 -6.50 18.93
CA ILE A 48 -1.30 -7.02 18.75
C ILE A 48 -1.73 -7.77 20.01
N VAL A 49 -0.86 -8.64 20.56
CA VAL A 49 -1.16 -9.39 21.78
C VAL A 49 -1.24 -8.46 23.00
N ALA A 50 -0.37 -7.43 23.10
CA ALA A 50 -0.44 -6.42 24.15
C ALA A 50 -1.78 -5.65 24.13
N PHE A 51 -2.23 -5.25 22.92
CA PHE A 51 -3.54 -4.63 22.74
C PHE A 51 -4.67 -5.58 23.17
N ALA A 52 -4.64 -6.81 22.69
CA ALA A 52 -5.63 -7.83 23.04
C ALA A 52 -5.70 -8.08 24.54
N LYS A 53 -4.54 -8.14 25.20
CA LYS A 53 -4.44 -8.27 26.67
C LYS A 53 -5.00 -7.04 27.38
N GLY A 54 -4.70 -5.83 26.89
CA GLY A 54 -5.21 -4.58 27.45
C GLY A 54 -6.74 -4.43 27.38
N PHE A 55 -7.37 -5.06 26.39
CA PHE A 55 -8.83 -5.10 26.22
C PHE A 55 -9.51 -6.37 26.79
N GLY A 56 -8.77 -7.26 27.43
CA GLY A 56 -9.31 -8.49 28.01
C GLY A 56 -9.62 -9.59 26.98
N PHE A 57 -9.11 -9.48 25.73
CA PHE A 57 -9.33 -10.49 24.68
C PHE A 57 -8.31 -11.64 24.70
N GLN A 58 -7.47 -11.73 25.74
CA GLN A 58 -6.43 -12.75 25.84
C GLN A 58 -7.00 -14.17 25.77
N ASP A 59 -8.03 -14.43 26.57
CA ASP A 59 -8.67 -15.75 26.65
C ASP A 59 -9.38 -16.07 25.33
N THR A 60 -10.01 -15.10 24.70
CA THR A 60 -10.67 -15.26 23.39
C THR A 60 -9.69 -15.63 22.29
N ILE A 61 -8.48 -15.04 22.28
CA ILE A 61 -7.44 -15.39 21.31
C ILE A 61 -6.88 -16.78 21.59
N TYR A 62 -6.66 -17.11 22.85
CA TYR A 62 -6.19 -18.44 23.26
C TYR A 62 -7.19 -19.51 22.85
N ASP A 63 -8.48 -19.33 23.16
CA ASP A 63 -9.56 -20.24 22.77
C ASP A 63 -9.71 -20.37 21.27
N PHE A 64 -9.55 -19.27 20.53
CA PHE A 64 -9.56 -19.26 19.08
C PHE A 64 -8.40 -20.11 18.52
N LEU A 65 -7.18 -19.88 18.99
CA LEU A 65 -6.01 -20.64 18.56
C LEU A 65 -6.14 -22.12 18.92
N MET A 66 -6.63 -22.45 20.09
CA MET A 66 -6.91 -23.83 20.51
C MET A 66 -7.94 -24.52 19.60
N THR A 67 -8.95 -23.80 19.15
CA THR A 67 -9.99 -24.33 18.25
C THR A 67 -9.41 -24.70 16.89
N TYR A 68 -8.46 -23.92 16.38
CA TYR A 68 -7.86 -24.13 15.04
C TYR A 68 -6.58 -24.98 15.05
N MET A 69 -5.95 -25.18 16.23
CA MET A 69 -4.73 -25.98 16.40
C MET A 69 -4.90 -27.06 17.49
N PRO A 70 -5.91 -27.94 17.39
CA PRO A 70 -6.14 -28.96 18.40
C PRO A 70 -4.93 -29.90 18.47
N GLY A 71 -4.43 -30.16 19.69
CA GLY A 71 -3.29 -31.05 19.94
C GLY A 71 -1.92 -30.35 20.02
N HIS A 72 -1.83 -29.03 19.82
CA HIS A 72 -0.60 -28.24 19.90
C HIS A 72 -0.55 -27.32 21.12
N GLN A 73 -1.07 -27.77 22.26
CA GLN A 73 -1.15 -26.98 23.50
C GLN A 73 0.22 -26.49 23.98
N ASN A 74 1.22 -27.40 24.00
CA ASN A 74 2.58 -27.07 24.46
C ASN A 74 3.27 -26.04 23.56
N GLU A 75 3.04 -26.10 22.24
CA GLU A 75 3.57 -25.13 21.28
C GLU A 75 2.90 -23.78 21.43
N LEU A 76 1.59 -23.75 21.68
CA LEU A 76 0.83 -22.53 21.94
C LEU A 76 1.25 -21.87 23.27
N ASP A 77 1.41 -22.62 24.33
CA ASP A 77 1.91 -22.13 25.62
C ASP A 77 3.33 -21.57 25.48
N THR A 78 4.17 -22.25 24.73
CA THR A 78 5.53 -21.79 24.41
C THR A 78 5.51 -20.49 23.62
N MET A 79 4.65 -20.38 22.60
CA MET A 79 4.48 -19.16 21.80
C MET A 79 3.95 -18.00 22.65
N MET A 80 2.95 -18.25 23.52
CA MET A 80 2.43 -17.24 24.43
C MET A 80 3.48 -16.80 25.45
N GLY A 81 4.29 -17.70 25.98
CA GLY A 81 5.44 -17.39 26.83
C GLY A 81 6.50 -16.55 26.12
N PHE A 82 6.81 -16.81 24.86
CA PHE A 82 7.67 -15.96 24.05
C PHE A 82 7.07 -14.56 23.86
N VAL A 83 5.77 -14.47 23.57
CA VAL A 83 5.08 -13.18 23.42
C VAL A 83 5.11 -12.39 24.72
N GLU A 84 4.86 -13.02 25.89
CA GLU A 84 4.92 -12.36 27.20
C GLU A 84 6.31 -11.85 27.55
N ASN A 85 7.37 -12.64 27.26
CA ASN A 85 8.76 -12.23 27.43
C ASN A 85 9.12 -11.07 26.49
N TYR A 86 8.63 -11.06 25.25
CA TYR A 86 8.85 -9.97 24.30
C TYR A 86 8.09 -8.69 24.68
N LEU A 87 6.91 -8.79 25.33
CA LEU A 87 6.17 -7.62 25.83
C LEU A 87 7.00 -6.81 26.84
N GLY A 88 7.86 -7.47 27.62
CA GLY A 88 8.83 -6.80 28.51
C GLY A 88 9.97 -6.04 27.76
N GLN A 89 10.20 -6.36 26.48
CA GLN A 89 11.27 -5.80 25.65
C GLN A 89 10.75 -4.91 24.49
N VAL A 90 9.49 -4.47 24.54
CA VAL A 90 8.76 -3.79 23.45
C VAL A 90 9.44 -2.50 22.95
N GLN A 91 10.31 -1.85 23.74
CA GLN A 91 10.96 -0.60 23.31
C GLN A 91 11.74 -0.74 21.99
N GLY A 92 12.50 -1.82 21.78
CA GLY A 92 13.23 -2.06 20.52
C GLY A 92 12.31 -2.33 19.31
N GLY A 93 11.19 -3.01 19.54
CA GLY A 93 10.23 -3.37 18.49
C GLY A 93 9.45 -2.20 17.91
N LEU A 94 9.13 -1.21 18.74
CA LEU A 94 8.48 0.04 18.31
C LEU A 94 9.33 0.79 17.28
N PHE A 95 10.66 0.86 17.49
CA PHE A 95 11.57 1.52 16.55
C PHE A 95 11.60 0.84 15.17
N LEU A 96 11.52 -0.50 15.12
CA LEU A 96 11.49 -1.24 13.85
C LEU A 96 10.19 -0.98 13.10
N GLY A 97 9.04 -1.01 13.78
CA GLY A 97 7.74 -0.70 13.19
C GLY A 97 7.66 0.75 12.67
N VAL A 98 8.09 1.71 13.48
CA VAL A 98 8.18 3.12 13.05
C VAL A 98 9.12 3.26 11.85
N GLY A 99 10.28 2.59 11.86
CA GLY A 99 11.23 2.60 10.74
C GLY A 99 10.64 2.06 9.45
N LEU A 100 9.81 1.00 9.50
CA LEU A 100 9.09 0.47 8.36
C LEU A 100 8.12 1.52 7.77
N VAL A 101 7.33 2.16 8.62
CA VAL A 101 6.33 3.14 8.21
C VAL A 101 6.98 4.39 7.62
N LEU A 102 8.02 4.91 8.24
CA LEU A 102 8.76 6.05 7.71
C LEU A 102 9.34 5.74 6.32
N PHE A 103 9.81 4.51 6.12
CA PHE A 103 10.32 4.10 4.81
C PHE A 103 9.22 3.91 3.78
N LEU A 104 8.04 3.42 4.19
CA LEU A 104 6.84 3.37 3.34
C LEU A 104 6.45 4.76 2.86
N TYR A 105 6.29 5.73 3.77
CA TYR A 105 5.98 7.11 3.40
C TYR A 105 7.01 7.70 2.44
N LYS A 106 8.30 7.50 2.72
CA LYS A 106 9.37 7.94 1.83
C LYS A 106 9.23 7.33 0.43
N THR A 107 8.96 6.03 0.34
CA THR A 107 8.82 5.31 -0.93
C THR A 107 7.61 5.82 -1.72
N PHE A 108 6.46 6.00 -1.05
CA PHE A 108 5.27 6.53 -1.71
C PHE A 108 5.45 7.98 -2.17
N ASN A 109 6.10 8.82 -1.38
CA ASN A 109 6.41 10.18 -1.79
C ASN A 109 7.37 10.22 -3.00
N VAL A 110 8.34 9.30 -3.08
CA VAL A 110 9.19 9.15 -4.28
C VAL A 110 8.36 8.77 -5.51
N ILE A 111 7.40 7.85 -5.37
CA ILE A 111 6.49 7.45 -6.47
C ILE A 111 5.70 8.66 -6.99
N TRP A 112 5.24 9.52 -6.06
CA TRP A 112 4.39 10.68 -6.37
C TRP A 112 5.16 11.97 -6.65
N GLY A 113 6.50 11.94 -6.54
CA GLY A 113 7.35 13.10 -6.78
C GLY A 113 7.17 14.21 -5.74
N VAL A 114 6.80 13.89 -4.50
CA VAL A 114 6.59 14.85 -3.41
C VAL A 114 7.90 15.06 -2.66
N PRO A 115 8.48 16.29 -2.67
CA PRO A 115 9.79 16.56 -2.09
C PRO A 115 9.79 16.53 -0.55
N ARG A 116 8.72 16.98 0.08
CA ARG A 116 8.58 17.01 1.54
C ARG A 116 7.51 16.04 2.02
N GLY A 117 7.83 15.27 3.05
CA GLY A 117 6.89 14.36 3.72
C GLY A 117 6.06 15.09 4.79
N ARG A 118 4.95 14.50 5.20
CA ARG A 118 4.11 14.97 6.33
C ARG A 118 4.93 15.10 7.61
N SER A 119 4.44 15.91 8.55
CA SER A 119 5.00 16.03 9.90
C SER A 119 5.01 14.68 10.62
N ILE A 120 5.96 14.48 11.53
CA ILE A 120 6.16 13.19 12.26
C ILE A 120 4.90 12.81 13.03
N GLY A 121 4.21 13.77 13.66
CA GLY A 121 2.99 13.51 14.41
C GLY A 121 1.87 12.93 13.54
N ARG A 122 1.68 13.47 12.34
CA ARG A 122 0.66 12.97 11.39
C ARG A 122 1.01 11.57 10.86
N LYS A 123 2.31 11.32 10.59
CA LYS A 123 2.78 9.97 10.24
C LYS A 123 2.49 8.94 11.33
N LEU A 124 2.66 9.34 12.60
CA LEU A 124 2.39 8.47 13.75
C LEU A 124 0.91 8.16 13.89
N THR A 125 0.03 9.16 13.72
CA THR A 125 -1.43 8.97 13.73
C THR A 125 -1.88 8.03 12.61
N ASP A 126 -1.40 8.23 11.38
CA ASP A 126 -1.69 7.38 10.24
C ASP A 126 -1.20 5.93 10.48
N TYR A 127 -0.04 5.78 11.14
CA TYR A 127 0.49 4.48 11.54
C TYR A 127 -0.41 3.74 12.52
N ILE A 128 -0.78 4.39 13.61
CA ILE A 128 -1.67 3.81 14.63
C ILE A 128 -2.99 3.39 13.96
N THR A 129 -3.54 4.26 13.12
CA THR A 129 -4.76 3.96 12.36
C THR A 129 -4.59 2.71 11.48
N MET A 130 -3.49 2.58 10.75
CA MET A 130 -3.23 1.41 9.92
C MET A 130 -3.01 0.14 10.73
N VAL A 131 -2.23 0.22 11.81
CA VAL A 131 -1.95 -0.94 12.68
C VAL A 131 -3.22 -1.45 13.36
N VAL A 132 -4.17 -0.58 13.67
CA VAL A 132 -5.46 -0.97 14.26
C VAL A 132 -6.46 -1.39 13.16
N LEU A 133 -6.57 -0.62 12.09
CA LEU A 133 -7.60 -0.84 11.06
C LEU A 133 -7.33 -2.09 10.21
N LEU A 134 -6.07 -2.37 9.84
CA LEU A 134 -5.75 -3.53 8.99
C LEU A 134 -6.10 -4.87 9.64
N PRO A 135 -5.74 -5.16 10.90
CA PRO A 135 -6.16 -6.39 11.55
C PRO A 135 -7.69 -6.49 11.70
N ILE A 136 -8.38 -5.37 12.00
CA ILE A 136 -9.84 -5.34 12.08
C ILE A 136 -10.46 -5.71 10.72
N LEU A 137 -10.00 -5.12 9.63
CA LEU A 137 -10.50 -5.42 8.28
C LEU A 137 -10.20 -6.87 7.87
N MET A 138 -9.02 -7.38 8.22
CA MET A 138 -8.65 -8.77 7.95
C MET A 138 -9.51 -9.76 8.78
N THR A 139 -9.74 -9.45 10.05
CA THR A 139 -10.58 -10.27 10.93
C THR A 139 -12.04 -10.24 10.48
N LEU A 140 -12.56 -9.07 10.09
CA LEU A 140 -13.90 -8.93 9.49
C LEU A 140 -14.01 -9.73 8.21
N SER A 141 -13.01 -9.69 7.33
CA SER A 141 -12.98 -10.46 6.09
C SER A 141 -13.04 -11.96 6.35
N SER A 142 -12.20 -12.45 7.27
CA SER A 142 -12.12 -13.86 7.64
C SER A 142 -13.37 -14.32 8.40
N GLY A 143 -13.81 -13.52 9.40
CA GLY A 143 -14.98 -13.81 10.22
C GLY A 143 -16.27 -13.83 9.40
N MET A 144 -16.40 -12.93 8.41
CA MET A 144 -17.54 -12.90 7.52
C MET A 144 -17.59 -14.13 6.61
N THR A 145 -16.44 -14.63 6.16
CA THR A 145 -16.37 -15.88 5.39
C THR A 145 -16.86 -17.08 6.22
N VAL A 146 -16.45 -17.18 7.48
CA VAL A 146 -16.90 -18.23 8.42
C VAL A 146 -18.38 -18.08 8.75
N MET A 147 -18.82 -16.87 9.11
CA MET A 147 -20.22 -16.57 9.42
C MET A 147 -21.14 -16.91 8.25
N MET A 148 -20.73 -16.60 7.03
CA MET A 148 -21.49 -16.88 5.83
C MET A 148 -21.51 -18.38 5.48
N ALA A 149 -20.43 -19.12 5.73
CA ALA A 149 -20.43 -20.58 5.61
C ALA A 149 -21.41 -21.22 6.61
N THR A 150 -21.51 -20.67 7.83
CA THR A 150 -22.45 -21.14 8.86
C THR A 150 -23.90 -20.83 8.49
N ILE A 151 -24.18 -19.61 8.00
CA ILE A 151 -25.52 -19.19 7.54
C ILE A 151 -25.98 -20.06 6.36
N LYS A 152 -25.08 -20.40 5.43
CA LYS A 152 -25.37 -21.33 4.33
C LYS A 152 -25.88 -22.68 4.83
N ASN A 153 -25.23 -23.22 5.86
CA ASN A 153 -25.59 -24.55 6.38
C ASN A 153 -26.86 -24.58 7.25
N THR A 154 -27.27 -23.44 7.83
CA THR A 154 -28.38 -23.41 8.79
C THR A 154 -29.67 -22.80 8.24
N TRP A 155 -29.62 -21.80 7.40
CA TRP A 155 -30.80 -21.01 7.01
C TRP A 155 -31.18 -21.08 5.52
N PHE A 156 -30.23 -21.40 4.63
CA PHE A 156 -30.46 -21.31 3.19
C PHE A 156 -30.58 -22.64 2.45
N ASN A 157 -30.48 -23.77 3.16
CA ASN A 157 -30.68 -25.09 2.53
C ASN A 157 -32.10 -25.28 1.94
N ASP A 158 -33.09 -24.51 2.42
CA ASP A 158 -34.47 -24.58 1.97
C ASP A 158 -34.79 -23.68 0.75
N TYR A 159 -33.88 -22.77 0.37
CA TYR A 159 -34.08 -21.83 -0.74
C TYR A 159 -33.08 -22.07 -1.88
N ILE A 160 -33.34 -23.09 -2.69
CA ILE A 160 -32.49 -23.54 -3.81
C ILE A 160 -32.19 -22.40 -4.83
N PHE A 161 -33.07 -21.42 -4.98
CA PHE A 161 -32.93 -20.35 -5.97
C PHE A 161 -31.87 -19.27 -5.61
N PHE A 162 -31.58 -19.05 -4.36
CA PHE A 162 -30.64 -18.03 -3.90
C PHE A 162 -29.20 -18.54 -3.72
N THR A 163 -28.99 -19.84 -3.71
CA THR A 163 -27.70 -20.46 -3.43
C THR A 163 -26.57 -20.04 -4.39
N PRO A 164 -26.74 -20.02 -5.73
CA PRO A 164 -25.67 -19.66 -6.64
C PRO A 164 -25.29 -18.18 -6.58
N VAL A 165 -26.24 -17.27 -6.40
CA VAL A 165 -25.98 -15.83 -6.25
C VAL A 165 -25.23 -15.55 -4.95
N TRP A 166 -25.65 -16.21 -3.88
CA TRP A 166 -25.04 -16.08 -2.59
C TRP A 166 -23.59 -16.62 -2.56
N GLU A 167 -23.34 -17.80 -3.15
CA GLU A 167 -21.99 -18.33 -3.30
C GLU A 167 -21.07 -17.42 -4.12
N PHE A 168 -21.59 -16.82 -5.17
CA PHE A 168 -20.86 -15.83 -5.96
C PHE A 168 -20.50 -14.58 -5.14
N MET A 169 -21.48 -14.04 -4.40
CA MET A 169 -21.26 -12.90 -3.50
C MET A 169 -20.20 -13.21 -2.45
N LEU A 170 -20.24 -14.38 -1.83
CA LEU A 170 -19.27 -14.84 -0.85
C LEU A 170 -17.85 -14.92 -1.41
N LYS A 171 -17.71 -15.46 -2.62
CA LYS A 171 -16.42 -15.54 -3.30
C LYS A 171 -15.89 -14.17 -3.71
N LEU A 172 -16.77 -13.23 -4.02
CA LEU A 172 -16.39 -11.87 -4.45
C LEU A 172 -15.98 -10.98 -3.28
N PHE A 173 -16.53 -11.19 -2.09
CA PHE A 173 -16.36 -10.32 -0.93
C PHE A 173 -14.89 -10.11 -0.51
N PRO A 174 -14.03 -11.15 -0.39
CA PRO A 174 -12.61 -10.97 -0.08
C PRO A 174 -11.89 -10.09 -1.11
N TYR A 175 -12.24 -10.20 -2.40
CA TYR A 175 -11.66 -9.36 -3.46
C TYR A 175 -12.06 -7.91 -3.28
N VAL A 176 -13.31 -7.64 -2.96
CA VAL A 176 -13.82 -6.28 -2.74
C VAL A 176 -13.09 -5.63 -1.57
N ILE A 177 -12.92 -6.34 -0.45
CA ILE A 177 -12.16 -5.82 0.70
C ILE A 177 -10.72 -5.49 0.31
N LEU A 178 -10.03 -6.39 -0.40
CA LEU A 178 -8.66 -6.17 -0.84
C LEU A 178 -8.54 -4.97 -1.79
N ILE A 179 -9.49 -4.80 -2.71
CA ILE A 179 -9.55 -3.66 -3.64
C ILE A 179 -9.63 -2.35 -2.85
N PHE A 180 -10.55 -2.25 -1.90
CA PHE A 180 -10.71 -1.05 -1.09
C PHE A 180 -9.53 -0.83 -0.14
N MET A 181 -8.94 -1.90 0.40
CA MET A 181 -7.75 -1.81 1.23
C MET A 181 -6.57 -1.22 0.45
N PHE A 182 -6.27 -1.74 -0.74
CA PHE A 182 -5.20 -1.20 -1.58
C PHE A 182 -5.51 0.21 -2.07
N ALA A 183 -6.75 0.49 -2.48
CA ALA A 183 -7.17 1.85 -2.85
C ALA A 183 -6.98 2.83 -1.69
N GLY A 184 -7.35 2.45 -0.47
CA GLY A 184 -7.14 3.23 0.75
C GLY A 184 -5.66 3.49 1.03
N ILE A 185 -4.80 2.47 0.89
CA ILE A 185 -3.34 2.61 1.03
C ILE A 185 -2.79 3.61 0.01
N PHE A 186 -3.22 3.52 -1.26
CA PHE A 186 -2.75 4.42 -2.32
C PHE A 186 -3.21 5.85 -2.15
N MET A 187 -4.33 6.09 -1.46
CA MET A 187 -4.83 7.42 -1.13
C MET A 187 -4.23 7.98 0.16
N ALA A 188 -3.98 7.15 1.16
CA ALA A 188 -3.58 7.59 2.49
C ALA A 188 -2.07 7.84 2.62
N LEU A 189 -1.22 7.00 1.98
CA LEU A 189 0.23 7.06 2.15
C LEU A 189 0.89 8.26 1.48
N PRO A 190 0.55 8.67 0.23
CA PRO A 190 1.18 9.81 -0.40
C PRO A 190 0.81 11.12 0.31
N ASN A 191 1.77 12.06 0.39
CA ASN A 191 1.49 13.41 0.89
C ASN A 191 0.97 14.32 -0.24
N THR A 192 -0.04 13.84 -0.98
CA THR A 192 -0.67 14.58 -2.08
C THR A 192 -2.11 14.10 -2.27
N ARG A 193 -2.91 14.86 -3.01
CA ARG A 193 -4.30 14.48 -3.31
C ARG A 193 -4.36 13.39 -4.38
N VAL A 194 -4.75 12.20 -3.99
CA VAL A 194 -4.97 11.08 -4.91
C VAL A 194 -6.45 10.97 -5.23
N LYS A 195 -6.77 10.94 -6.53
CA LYS A 195 -8.16 10.78 -7.00
C LYS A 195 -8.64 9.35 -6.75
N PHE A 196 -9.90 9.23 -6.31
CA PHE A 196 -10.50 7.93 -5.94
C PHE A 196 -10.51 6.91 -7.09
N LEU A 197 -10.89 7.32 -8.31
CA LEU A 197 -11.02 6.40 -9.44
C LEU A 197 -9.69 5.77 -9.88
N PRO A 198 -8.57 6.52 -10.06
CA PRO A 198 -7.24 5.92 -10.26
C PRO A 198 -6.83 4.97 -9.14
N ALA A 199 -7.10 5.33 -7.87
CA ALA A 199 -6.81 4.50 -6.72
C ALA A 199 -7.61 3.18 -6.75
N LEU A 200 -8.90 3.24 -7.08
CA LEU A 200 -9.77 2.08 -7.17
C LEU A 200 -9.35 1.13 -8.30
N ILE A 201 -9.04 1.65 -9.49
CA ILE A 201 -8.57 0.83 -10.63
C ILE A 201 -7.25 0.13 -10.27
N SER A 202 -6.30 0.86 -9.70
CA SER A 202 -5.01 0.30 -9.30
C SER A 202 -5.14 -0.65 -8.11
N GLY A 203 -6.07 -0.36 -7.19
CA GLY A 203 -6.44 -1.23 -6.08
C GLY A 203 -7.05 -2.55 -6.56
N ALA A 204 -7.89 -2.52 -7.60
CA ALA A 204 -8.44 -3.72 -8.21
C ALA A 204 -7.34 -4.60 -8.84
N ILE A 205 -6.37 -3.99 -9.53
CA ILE A 205 -5.23 -4.72 -10.09
C ILE A 205 -4.34 -5.30 -8.97
N ALA A 206 -4.02 -4.50 -7.94
CA ALA A 206 -3.23 -4.94 -6.80
C ALA A 206 -3.91 -6.08 -6.03
N GLY A 207 -5.20 -5.93 -5.70
CA GLY A 207 -5.98 -6.94 -4.97
C GLY A 207 -6.10 -8.24 -5.74
N SER A 208 -6.36 -8.19 -7.05
CA SER A 208 -6.42 -9.38 -7.90
C SER A 208 -5.07 -10.08 -8.00
N ALA A 209 -3.99 -9.32 -8.22
CA ALA A 209 -2.63 -9.87 -8.28
C ALA A 209 -2.21 -10.49 -6.92
N PHE A 210 -2.56 -9.83 -5.81
CA PHE A 210 -2.31 -10.36 -4.47
C PHE A 210 -3.06 -11.68 -4.23
N GLN A 211 -4.32 -11.77 -4.63
CA GLN A 211 -5.13 -12.99 -4.45
C GLN A 211 -4.56 -14.17 -5.26
N ILE A 212 -4.13 -13.91 -6.49
CA ILE A 212 -3.44 -14.92 -7.31
C ILE A 212 -2.15 -15.36 -6.63
N LEU A 213 -1.34 -14.42 -6.17
CA LEU A 213 -0.09 -14.72 -5.47
C LEU A 213 -0.35 -15.54 -4.20
N GLN A 214 -1.38 -15.19 -3.42
CA GLN A 214 -1.74 -15.92 -2.20
C GLN A 214 -2.16 -17.37 -2.52
N ALA A 215 -2.95 -17.56 -3.55
CA ALA A 215 -3.34 -18.91 -4.00
C ALA A 215 -2.12 -19.75 -4.42
N LEU A 216 -1.19 -19.15 -5.16
CA LEU A 216 0.07 -19.81 -5.56
C LEU A 216 0.96 -20.12 -4.35
N TYR A 217 1.04 -19.21 -3.38
CA TYR A 217 1.83 -19.39 -2.16
C TYR A 217 1.31 -20.57 -1.32
N VAL A 218 -0.01 -20.61 -1.07
CA VAL A 218 -0.66 -21.70 -0.32
C VAL A 218 -0.47 -23.04 -1.04
N SER A 219 -0.71 -23.06 -2.35
CA SER A 219 -0.50 -24.28 -3.15
C SER A 219 0.96 -24.73 -3.13
N GLY A 220 1.90 -23.78 -3.18
CA GLY A 220 3.34 -24.06 -3.11
C GLY A 220 3.77 -24.64 -1.76
N ILE A 221 3.27 -24.09 -0.65
CA ILE A 221 3.53 -24.64 0.69
C ILE A 221 3.00 -26.08 0.80
N LEU A 222 1.77 -26.32 0.37
CA LEU A 222 1.16 -27.65 0.41
C LEU A 222 1.94 -28.66 -0.45
N TRP A 223 2.48 -28.22 -1.58
CA TRP A 223 3.32 -29.05 -2.44
C TRP A 223 4.68 -29.38 -1.76
N ILE A 224 5.36 -28.38 -1.21
CA ILE A 224 6.63 -28.54 -0.50
C ILE A 224 6.44 -29.43 0.74
N SER A 225 5.36 -29.28 1.50
CA SER A 225 5.06 -30.12 2.68
C SER A 225 5.01 -31.60 2.38
N LYS A 226 4.58 -31.99 1.18
CA LYS A 226 4.54 -33.41 0.75
C LYS A 226 5.94 -34.02 0.53
N TYR A 227 6.95 -33.18 0.25
CA TYR A 227 8.33 -33.60 -0.01
C TYR A 227 9.28 -33.35 1.17
N ASN A 228 8.74 -33.00 2.33
CA ASN A 228 9.45 -32.33 3.42
C ASN A 228 10.24 -33.23 4.38
N ALA A 229 10.57 -34.46 4.03
CA ALA A 229 11.43 -35.31 4.88
C ALA A 229 12.89 -34.75 5.01
N ILE A 230 13.35 -33.90 4.07
CA ILE A 230 14.75 -33.45 3.99
C ILE A 230 14.90 -31.97 4.39
N TYR A 231 13.97 -31.09 4.03
CA TYR A 231 14.13 -29.64 4.20
C TYR A 231 13.41 -29.03 5.41
N GLY A 232 12.48 -29.75 6.07
CA GLY A 232 11.80 -29.34 7.30
C GLY A 232 11.31 -27.88 7.28
N GLY A 233 11.33 -27.21 8.42
CA GLY A 233 10.95 -25.80 8.56
C GLY A 233 11.93 -24.81 7.90
N PHE A 234 13.11 -25.24 7.43
CA PHE A 234 14.10 -24.35 6.80
C PHE A 234 13.62 -23.68 5.52
N ALA A 235 12.77 -24.36 4.73
CA ALA A 235 12.23 -23.80 3.48
C ALA A 235 11.16 -22.70 3.72
N ALA A 236 10.57 -22.64 4.90
CA ALA A 236 9.48 -21.72 5.21
C ALA A 236 9.95 -20.25 5.21
N ILE A 237 11.14 -19.96 5.77
CA ILE A 237 11.67 -18.60 5.86
C ILE A 237 11.99 -18.01 4.48
N PRO A 238 12.79 -18.69 3.60
CA PRO A 238 13.02 -18.20 2.24
C PRO A 238 11.74 -18.03 1.43
N LEU A 239 10.78 -18.95 1.58
CA LEU A 239 9.51 -18.86 0.88
C LEU A 239 8.67 -17.67 1.36
N LEU A 240 8.64 -17.40 2.66
CA LEU A 240 8.01 -16.21 3.24
C LEU A 240 8.65 -14.92 2.74
N LEU A 241 9.98 -14.86 2.69
CA LEU A 241 10.70 -13.68 2.19
C LEU A 241 10.41 -13.45 0.71
N LEU A 242 10.37 -14.50 -0.10
CA LEU A 242 10.01 -14.41 -1.51
C LEU A 242 8.57 -13.93 -1.69
N TRP A 243 7.63 -14.46 -0.90
CA TRP A 243 6.23 -14.01 -0.91
C TRP A 243 6.12 -12.53 -0.54
N LEU A 244 6.75 -12.09 0.55
CA LEU A 244 6.79 -10.68 0.94
C LEU A 244 7.40 -9.80 -0.15
N GLN A 245 8.49 -10.25 -0.81
CA GLN A 245 9.12 -9.52 -1.90
C GLN A 245 8.16 -9.29 -3.07
N VAL A 246 7.39 -10.31 -3.44
CA VAL A 246 6.41 -10.19 -4.54
C VAL A 246 5.22 -9.32 -4.12
N VAL A 247 4.74 -9.45 -2.87
CA VAL A 247 3.68 -8.58 -2.32
C VAL A 247 4.07 -7.11 -2.40
N TRP A 248 5.27 -6.75 -1.93
CA TRP A 248 5.74 -5.37 -2.01
C TRP A 248 5.96 -4.90 -3.44
N SER A 249 6.44 -5.77 -4.33
CA SER A 249 6.60 -5.45 -5.75
C SER A 249 5.25 -5.15 -6.42
N ILE A 250 4.22 -5.96 -6.16
CA ILE A 250 2.84 -5.71 -6.64
C ILE A 250 2.32 -4.39 -6.08
N THR A 251 2.49 -4.15 -4.79
CA THR A 251 2.01 -2.93 -4.12
C THR A 251 2.64 -1.67 -4.71
N LEU A 252 3.97 -1.64 -4.84
CA LEU A 252 4.68 -0.46 -5.37
C LEU A 252 4.43 -0.27 -6.88
N PHE A 253 4.35 -1.35 -7.65
CA PHE A 253 3.98 -1.26 -9.07
C PHE A 253 2.57 -0.70 -9.24
N SER A 254 1.61 -1.17 -8.46
CA SER A 254 0.22 -0.69 -8.53
C SER A 254 0.07 0.74 -8.01
N ALA A 255 0.86 1.15 -7.01
CA ALA A 255 0.94 2.56 -6.59
C ALA A 255 1.49 3.45 -7.72
N LYS A 256 2.54 2.98 -8.44
CA LYS A 256 3.06 3.70 -9.60
C LYS A 256 2.07 3.74 -10.75
N LEU A 257 1.29 2.68 -10.94
CA LEU A 257 0.20 2.65 -11.92
C LEU A 257 -0.91 3.64 -11.55
N CYS A 258 -1.28 3.76 -10.28
CA CYS A 258 -2.22 4.77 -9.77
C CYS A 258 -1.76 6.18 -10.13
N PHE A 259 -0.51 6.51 -9.82
CA PHE A 259 0.12 7.77 -10.21
C PHE A 259 0.05 7.99 -11.74
N SER A 260 0.38 6.96 -12.52
CA SER A 260 0.41 7.04 -13.97
C SER A 260 -0.97 7.27 -14.59
N ILE A 261 -2.01 6.59 -14.06
CA ILE A 261 -3.40 6.78 -14.50
C ILE A 261 -3.86 8.21 -14.18
N GLN A 262 -3.55 8.72 -13.00
CA GLN A 262 -3.93 10.08 -12.60
C GLN A 262 -3.26 11.15 -13.48
N ASN A 263 -2.02 10.91 -13.89
CA ASN A 263 -1.17 11.91 -14.54
C ASN A 263 -0.90 11.60 -16.02
N VAL A 264 -1.70 10.73 -16.65
CA VAL A 264 -1.50 10.31 -18.05
C VAL A 264 -1.58 11.47 -19.05
N VAL A 265 -2.33 12.52 -18.73
CA VAL A 265 -2.46 13.72 -19.57
C VAL A 265 -1.14 14.46 -19.66
N ASN A 266 -0.38 14.51 -18.56
CA ASN A 266 0.90 15.21 -18.47
C ASN A 266 2.08 14.41 -19.07
N PHE A 267 1.81 13.18 -19.56
CA PHE A 267 2.84 12.32 -20.17
C PHE A 267 3.45 12.92 -21.45
N THR A 268 2.68 13.68 -22.20
CA THR A 268 3.16 14.30 -23.43
C THR A 268 4.29 15.29 -23.18
N TYR A 269 4.25 15.97 -22.02
CA TYR A 269 5.26 16.96 -21.63
C TYR A 269 6.57 16.33 -21.13
N ALA A 270 6.52 15.09 -20.62
CA ALA A 270 7.70 14.40 -20.09
C ALA A 270 8.74 14.00 -21.15
N LYS A 271 8.31 13.86 -22.40
CA LYS A 271 9.20 13.46 -23.50
C LYS A 271 10.09 14.59 -24.00
N ASP A 272 9.61 15.83 -23.88
CA ASP A 272 10.32 17.02 -24.34
C ASP A 272 11.32 17.55 -23.29
N ALA A 273 11.27 17.01 -22.07
CA ALA A 273 11.99 17.51 -20.90
C ALA A 273 13.37 16.89 -20.66
N THR A 274 13.78 15.88 -21.42
CA THR A 274 15.00 15.11 -21.12
C THR A 274 16.32 15.79 -21.53
N ASN A 275 16.27 16.94 -22.26
CA ASN A 275 17.46 17.70 -22.67
C ASN A 275 17.17 19.22 -22.60
N VAL A 276 16.93 19.71 -21.41
CA VAL A 276 16.66 21.15 -21.20
C VAL A 276 17.97 21.90 -21.01
N SER A 277 18.20 22.94 -21.84
CA SER A 277 19.35 23.82 -21.62
C SER A 277 19.21 24.60 -20.30
N PRO A 278 20.33 24.99 -19.64
CA PRO A 278 20.27 25.75 -18.39
C PRO A 278 19.40 27.01 -18.49
N ARG A 279 19.53 27.74 -19.60
CA ARG A 279 18.72 28.97 -19.88
C ARG A 279 17.22 28.69 -19.95
N TYR A 280 16.85 27.54 -20.51
CA TYR A 280 15.43 27.15 -20.57
C TYR A 280 14.93 26.67 -19.21
N SER A 281 15.78 26.04 -18.39
CA SER A 281 15.46 25.70 -17.00
C SER A 281 15.17 26.97 -16.18
N ASP A 282 15.98 28.02 -16.34
CA ASP A 282 15.76 29.29 -15.66
C ASP A 282 14.43 29.94 -16.10
N PHE A 283 14.15 29.91 -17.41
CA PHE A 283 12.87 30.39 -17.94
C PHE A 283 11.67 29.63 -17.33
N LEU A 284 11.77 28.30 -17.22
CA LEU A 284 10.73 27.48 -16.61
C LEU A 284 10.54 27.81 -15.11
N THR A 285 11.63 28.10 -14.42
CA THR A 285 11.59 28.52 -13.00
C THR A 285 10.81 29.85 -12.85
N VAL A 286 11.09 30.81 -13.72
CA VAL A 286 10.36 32.10 -13.75
C VAL A 286 8.88 31.89 -14.11
N LEU A 287 8.58 30.99 -15.07
CA LEU A 287 7.22 30.68 -15.47
C LEU A 287 6.42 30.09 -14.30
N VAL A 288 6.99 29.10 -13.59
CA VAL A 288 6.36 28.48 -12.42
C VAL A 288 6.13 29.52 -11.32
N MET A 289 7.14 30.34 -11.04
CA MET A 289 7.02 31.42 -10.06
C MET A 289 5.93 32.43 -10.43
N ALA A 290 5.83 32.82 -11.70
CA ALA A 290 4.79 33.72 -12.18
C ALA A 290 3.38 33.15 -11.94
N HIS A 291 3.16 31.88 -12.19
CA HIS A 291 1.88 31.20 -11.89
C HIS A 291 1.56 31.17 -10.39
N ILE A 292 2.56 30.92 -9.54
CA ILE A 292 2.38 30.93 -8.08
C ILE A 292 1.98 32.36 -7.63
N VAL A 293 2.70 33.38 -8.08
CA VAL A 293 2.44 34.79 -7.72
C VAL A 293 1.09 35.24 -8.26
N GLN A 294 0.76 34.94 -9.50
CA GLN A 294 -0.53 35.29 -10.10
C GLN A 294 -1.69 34.76 -9.27
N ARG A 295 -1.62 33.51 -8.87
CA ARG A 295 -2.68 32.87 -8.06
C ARG A 295 -2.70 33.42 -6.61
N PHE A 296 -1.55 33.77 -6.06
CA PHE A 296 -1.48 34.40 -4.75
C PHE A 296 -2.18 35.78 -4.75
N LEU A 297 -2.09 36.50 -5.86
CA LEU A 297 -2.74 37.81 -6.05
C LEU A 297 -4.24 37.67 -6.41
N ASP A 298 -4.64 36.52 -6.94
CA ASP A 298 -6.02 36.23 -7.33
C ASP A 298 -6.78 35.64 -6.15
N HIS A 299 -7.38 36.48 -5.32
CA HIS A 299 -8.10 36.11 -4.09
C HIS A 299 -9.41 35.31 -4.34
N THR A 300 -9.75 35.01 -5.58
CA THR A 300 -10.98 34.30 -5.95
C THR A 300 -10.89 32.78 -5.83
N GLU A 301 -9.69 32.21 -5.79
CA GLU A 301 -9.47 30.77 -5.65
C GLU A 301 -8.86 30.42 -4.27
N PRO A 302 -9.62 29.74 -3.37
CA PRO A 302 -9.20 29.51 -1.98
C PRO A 302 -8.21 28.36 -1.78
N GLU A 303 -7.86 27.59 -2.84
CA GLU A 303 -7.01 26.42 -2.67
C GLU A 303 -5.55 26.66 -3.06
N PRO A 304 -4.56 26.27 -2.20
CA PRO A 304 -3.14 26.37 -2.55
C PRO A 304 -2.80 25.46 -3.73
N HIS A 305 -1.81 25.85 -4.52
CA HIS A 305 -1.30 25.01 -5.60
C HIS A 305 -0.64 23.74 -5.04
N ASP A 306 -1.05 22.59 -5.54
CA ASP A 306 -0.27 21.37 -5.43
C ASP A 306 0.61 21.17 -6.69
N ILE A 307 1.65 20.32 -6.58
CA ILE A 307 2.58 20.05 -7.70
C ILE A 307 1.86 19.59 -8.96
N PRO A 308 0.84 18.70 -8.90
CA PRO A 308 0.08 18.31 -10.07
C PRO A 308 -0.68 19.46 -10.74
N SER A 309 -1.33 20.35 -9.99
CA SER A 309 -2.07 21.48 -10.55
C SER A 309 -1.15 22.49 -11.23
N LEU A 310 0.02 22.77 -10.63
CA LEU A 310 1.07 23.59 -11.25
C LEU A 310 1.66 22.97 -12.52
N SER A 311 1.89 21.65 -12.51
CA SER A 311 2.33 20.89 -13.67
C SER A 311 1.34 21.01 -14.84
N GLU A 312 0.05 20.97 -14.54
CA GLU A 312 -1.02 21.11 -15.53
C GLU A 312 -1.11 22.55 -16.04
N ALA A 313 -1.09 23.55 -15.15
CA ALA A 313 -1.17 24.97 -15.49
C ALA A 313 0.03 25.43 -16.34
N CYS A 314 1.23 25.00 -15.99
CA CYS A 314 2.46 25.34 -16.72
C CYS A 314 2.73 24.43 -17.93
N HIS A 315 1.93 23.41 -18.16
CA HIS A 315 2.16 22.36 -19.18
C HIS A 315 3.55 21.70 -19.06
N LEU A 316 4.02 21.49 -17.84
CA LEU A 316 5.32 20.90 -17.54
C LEU A 316 5.19 19.48 -16.98
N PRO A 317 6.22 18.64 -17.15
CA PRO A 317 6.30 17.35 -16.45
C PRO A 317 6.32 17.52 -14.94
N ILE A 318 5.59 16.68 -14.22
CA ILE A 318 5.51 16.71 -12.75
C ILE A 318 6.91 16.66 -12.09
N ASN A 319 7.83 15.86 -12.63
CA ASN A 319 9.19 15.74 -12.08
C ASN A 319 9.97 17.05 -12.20
N GLN A 320 9.84 17.76 -13.33
CA GLN A 320 10.47 19.08 -13.50
C GLN A 320 9.83 20.14 -12.61
N THR A 321 8.51 20.18 -12.57
CA THR A 321 7.78 21.08 -11.68
C THR A 321 8.18 20.84 -10.21
N SER A 322 8.29 19.59 -9.81
CA SER A 322 8.75 19.20 -8.45
C SER A 322 10.19 19.66 -8.19
N GLU A 323 11.10 19.49 -9.15
CA GLU A 323 12.49 19.92 -9.03
C GLU A 323 12.60 21.47 -8.91
N ILE A 324 11.82 22.20 -9.72
CA ILE A 324 11.77 23.65 -9.67
C ILE A 324 11.22 24.13 -8.33
N ILE A 325 10.11 23.54 -7.86
CA ILE A 325 9.52 23.89 -6.56
C ILE A 325 10.49 23.60 -5.42
N THR A 326 11.20 22.47 -5.47
CA THR A 326 12.20 22.12 -4.45
C THR A 326 13.31 23.18 -4.39
N LYS A 327 13.81 23.62 -5.54
CA LYS A 327 14.81 24.70 -5.60
C LYS A 327 14.27 26.03 -5.03
N LEU A 328 13.03 26.40 -5.39
CA LEU A 328 12.42 27.64 -4.89
C LEU A 328 12.19 27.59 -3.37
N LEU A 329 11.89 26.42 -2.81
CA LEU A 329 11.77 26.21 -1.37
C LEU A 329 13.13 26.22 -0.65
N GLU A 330 14.17 25.62 -1.24
CA GLU A 330 15.53 25.61 -0.70
C GLU A 330 16.14 27.02 -0.66
N GLU A 331 15.82 27.84 -1.67
CA GLU A 331 16.26 29.25 -1.75
C GLU A 331 15.32 30.20 -0.98
N GLU A 332 14.35 29.67 -0.22
CA GLU A 332 13.37 30.47 0.57
C GLU A 332 12.55 31.47 -0.25
N LEU A 333 12.42 31.27 -1.56
CA LEU A 333 11.66 32.17 -2.45
C LEU A 333 10.15 31.89 -2.38
N ILE A 334 9.74 30.71 -1.92
CA ILE A 334 8.35 30.33 -1.65
C ILE A 334 8.28 29.62 -0.30
N ILE A 335 7.10 29.68 0.33
CA ILE A 335 6.79 29.00 1.60
C ILE A 335 5.73 27.94 1.31
N GLU A 336 5.77 26.84 2.06
CA GLU A 336 4.84 25.72 1.92
C GLU A 336 3.44 26.05 2.48
#